data_9917aaead6270da582ebcb6ece98013a
#
_entry.id   9917aaead6270da582ebcb6ece98013a
#
_cell.length_a   1.000
_cell.length_b   1.000
_cell.length_c   1.000
_cell.angle_alpha   90.00
_cell.angle_beta   90.00
_cell.angle_gamma   90.00
#
_symmetry.space_group_name_H-M   'P 1'
#
loop_
_entity.id
_entity.type
_entity.pdbx_description
1 polymer ?
#
loop_
_entity_poly.entity_id
_entity_poly.type
_entity_poly.pdbx_seq_one_letter_code
_entity_poly.pdbx_strand_id
1 'polypeptide(L)'
;MYQLDVLLSLKKLINMEEDFNKPYDNYFLYSNKRWIEENKVPDSLDYYSLGSYLDEITEKNLMVAIRKISSDPSKRDHYQDLLYKYFVSSDKVFKGEDKASLSTLKRWLLDIDKISDKKDFARMVGEINRHGAIFLWTFDPFVDRQYSKNTLLKFGGYHMSLAPGKYVYKNRYKKELLGYKKYYNDLTKVIKYFNFLPFDEVLEFETKIAEAILNHCSNKERDIRITLDEFLSRYQGFDWITYFKALNVKNYSDNLFLEYPKVYQEIFKVMDEKDTMWLKKYLAWRFVNSVAKYASPKLNSIHHSFYWKVLKRQDIFKYIPGYNLFEYR
;
A
#
# COMPACT_ATOMS: atom_id res chain seq x y z
N MET A 1 -16.93 28.55 -9.90
CA MET A 1 -15.69 29.13 -10.46
C MET A 1 -14.62 28.06 -10.74
N TYR A 2 -14.32 27.12 -9.84
CA TYR A 2 -13.28 26.09 -10.00
C TYR A 2 -13.54 25.04 -11.12
N GLN A 3 -14.80 24.65 -11.39
CA GLN A 3 -15.12 23.73 -12.50
C GLN A 3 -14.84 24.34 -13.87
N LEU A 4 -14.95 25.68 -13.99
CA LEU A 4 -14.71 26.38 -15.25
C LEU A 4 -13.21 26.40 -15.59
N ASP A 5 -12.33 26.54 -14.59
CA ASP A 5 -10.90 26.60 -14.78
C ASP A 5 -10.31 25.24 -15.19
N VAL A 6 -10.84 24.14 -14.66
CA VAL A 6 -10.47 22.77 -15.08
C VAL A 6 -10.94 22.51 -16.53
N LEU A 7 -12.19 22.90 -16.85
CA LEU A 7 -12.73 22.77 -18.21
C LEU A 7 -12.01 23.66 -19.23
N LEU A 8 -11.61 24.87 -18.84
CA LEU A 8 -10.82 25.77 -19.70
C LEU A 8 -9.39 25.26 -19.90
N SER A 9 -8.79 24.66 -18.87
CA SER A 9 -7.49 24.01 -18.98
C SER A 9 -7.57 22.76 -19.88
N LEU A 10 -8.61 21.95 -19.76
CA LEU A 10 -8.86 20.81 -20.63
C LEU A 10 -9.14 21.25 -22.08
N LYS A 11 -9.90 22.34 -22.29
CA LYS A 11 -10.11 22.91 -23.63
C LYS A 11 -8.81 23.39 -24.26
N LYS A 12 -7.91 24.04 -23.52
CA LYS A 12 -6.59 24.44 -24.01
C LYS A 12 -5.72 23.26 -24.43
N LEU A 13 -5.84 22.13 -23.70
CA LEU A 13 -5.10 20.89 -24.02
C LEU A 13 -5.63 20.18 -25.27
N ILE A 14 -6.90 20.39 -25.61
CA ILE A 14 -7.60 19.72 -26.74
C ILE A 14 -7.59 20.57 -28.02
N ASN A 15 -7.28 21.87 -27.96
CA ASN A 15 -7.21 22.71 -29.17
C ASN A 15 -5.96 22.34 -29.99
N MET A 16 -6.19 21.52 -31.01
CA MET A 16 -5.19 21.09 -32.00
C MET A 16 -4.97 22.19 -33.00
N GLU A 17 -3.75 22.72 -33.09
CA GLU A 17 -3.30 23.56 -34.21
C GLU A 17 -2.57 22.70 -35.26
N GLU A 18 -2.69 23.12 -36.53
CA GLU A 18 -2.56 22.36 -37.78
C GLU A 18 -1.16 21.87 -38.18
N ASP A 19 -0.13 21.87 -37.33
CA ASP A 19 1.26 21.68 -37.79
C ASP A 19 1.97 20.41 -37.28
N PHE A 20 1.26 19.29 -37.16
CA PHE A 20 1.85 18.08 -36.63
C PHE A 20 1.72 16.88 -37.56
N ASN A 21 2.67 15.94 -37.40
CA ASN A 21 2.74 14.66 -38.10
C ASN A 21 1.36 14.08 -38.42
N LYS A 22 1.21 13.57 -39.61
CA LYS A 22 -0.08 13.04 -40.06
C LYS A 22 -0.56 11.94 -39.11
N PRO A 23 -1.86 11.83 -38.79
CA PRO A 23 -2.38 10.91 -37.80
C PRO A 23 -2.04 9.44 -38.10
N TYR A 24 -1.79 9.11 -39.36
CA TYR A 24 -1.42 7.75 -39.78
C TYR A 24 0.08 7.41 -39.58
N ASP A 25 0.94 8.42 -39.35
CA ASP A 25 2.36 8.20 -39.10
C ASP A 25 2.60 7.82 -37.62
N ASN A 26 2.03 8.61 -36.70
CA ASN A 26 2.06 8.35 -35.28
C ASN A 26 0.91 9.06 -34.58
N TYR A 27 -0.21 8.38 -34.41
CA TYR A 27 -1.41 8.96 -33.80
C TYR A 27 -1.19 9.44 -32.37
N PHE A 28 -0.33 8.78 -31.60
CA PHE A 28 -0.02 9.22 -30.23
C PHE A 28 0.68 10.58 -30.23
N LEU A 29 1.72 10.75 -31.01
CA LEU A 29 2.41 12.05 -31.13
C LEU A 29 1.50 13.10 -31.75
N TYR A 30 0.75 12.75 -32.81
CA TYR A 30 -0.22 13.66 -33.42
C TYR A 30 -1.19 14.22 -32.37
N SER A 31 -1.73 13.39 -31.50
CA SER A 31 -2.73 13.78 -30.50
C SER A 31 -2.13 14.44 -29.25
N ASN A 32 -0.87 14.18 -28.91
CA ASN A 32 -0.31 14.55 -27.60
C ASN A 32 0.96 15.43 -27.70
N LYS A 33 1.50 15.70 -28.88
CA LYS A 33 2.79 16.39 -29.06
C LYS A 33 2.85 17.72 -28.31
N ARG A 34 1.84 18.58 -28.48
CA ARG A 34 1.76 19.86 -27.78
C ARG A 34 1.80 19.71 -26.28
N TRP A 35 1.02 18.75 -25.72
CA TRP A 35 1.01 18.51 -24.29
C TRP A 35 2.38 18.05 -23.79
N ILE A 36 3.06 17.15 -24.54
CA ILE A 36 4.40 16.66 -24.22
C ILE A 36 5.44 17.78 -24.24
N GLU A 37 5.37 18.69 -25.20
CA GLU A 37 6.28 19.82 -25.32
C GLU A 37 6.08 20.87 -24.21
N GLU A 38 4.84 21.14 -23.82
CA GLU A 38 4.48 22.11 -22.77
C GLU A 38 4.67 21.56 -21.36
N ASN A 39 4.67 20.21 -21.17
CA ASN A 39 4.68 19.57 -19.87
C ASN A 39 5.88 18.62 -19.71
N LYS A 40 7.01 19.16 -19.32
CA LYS A 40 8.19 18.35 -18.98
C LYS A 40 7.93 17.52 -17.73
N VAL A 41 8.47 16.29 -17.70
CA VAL A 41 8.42 15.45 -16.52
C VAL A 41 9.15 16.14 -15.36
N PRO A 42 8.48 16.43 -14.22
CA PRO A 42 9.13 16.99 -13.06
C PRO A 42 10.21 16.04 -12.50
N ASP A 43 11.29 16.60 -11.93
CA ASP A 43 12.38 15.80 -11.34
C ASP A 43 11.93 14.85 -10.21
N SER A 44 10.76 15.13 -9.61
CA SER A 44 10.16 14.29 -8.57
C SER A 44 9.34 13.12 -9.10
N LEU A 45 9.19 12.98 -10.43
CA LEU A 45 8.38 11.94 -11.05
C LEU A 45 9.19 11.15 -12.09
N ASP A 46 8.86 9.88 -12.27
CA ASP A 46 9.42 9.01 -13.29
C ASP A 46 8.62 9.05 -14.61
N TYR A 47 7.41 9.57 -14.58
CA TYR A 47 6.57 9.87 -15.72
C TYR A 47 5.64 11.04 -15.40
N TYR A 48 5.12 11.70 -16.43
CA TYR A 48 4.12 12.75 -16.29
C TYR A 48 3.01 12.57 -17.33
N SER A 49 1.80 12.54 -16.87
CA SER A 49 0.61 12.29 -17.68
C SER A 49 -0.47 13.32 -17.35
N LEU A 50 -1.53 13.36 -18.17
CA LEU A 50 -2.72 14.16 -17.83
C LEU A 50 -3.28 13.81 -16.44
N GLY A 51 -3.24 12.51 -16.06
CA GLY A 51 -3.60 12.09 -14.70
C GLY A 51 -2.72 12.74 -13.64
N SER A 52 -1.39 12.73 -13.82
CA SER A 52 -0.45 13.38 -12.90
C SER A 52 -0.70 14.89 -12.78
N TYR A 53 -1.01 15.56 -13.91
CA TYR A 53 -1.37 16.97 -13.93
C TYR A 53 -2.66 17.26 -13.17
N LEU A 54 -3.70 16.43 -13.34
CA LEU A 54 -4.96 16.56 -12.62
C LEU A 54 -4.79 16.29 -11.12
N ASP A 55 -3.95 15.33 -10.75
CA ASP A 55 -3.61 15.06 -9.34
C ASP A 55 -2.93 16.28 -8.69
N GLU A 56 -1.99 16.94 -9.38
CA GLU A 56 -1.36 18.18 -8.87
C GLU A 56 -2.38 19.32 -8.64
N ILE A 57 -3.33 19.50 -9.58
CA ILE A 57 -4.39 20.50 -9.41
C ILE A 57 -5.28 20.12 -8.21
N THR A 58 -5.64 18.85 -8.10
CA THR A 58 -6.47 18.35 -7.00
C THR A 58 -5.77 18.54 -5.65
N GLU A 59 -4.48 18.23 -5.56
CA GLU A 59 -3.67 18.47 -4.36
C GLU A 59 -3.65 19.96 -3.97
N LYS A 60 -3.38 20.84 -4.93
CA LYS A 60 -3.40 22.30 -4.67
C LYS A 60 -4.75 22.78 -4.17
N ASN A 61 -5.84 22.33 -4.79
CA ASN A 61 -7.20 22.71 -4.42
C ASN A 61 -7.56 22.19 -3.02
N LEU A 62 -7.17 20.94 -2.70
CA LEU A 62 -7.40 20.36 -1.39
C LEU A 62 -6.61 21.11 -0.30
N MET A 63 -5.36 21.50 -0.57
CA MET A 63 -4.59 22.29 0.36
C MET A 63 -5.20 23.69 0.62
N VAL A 64 -5.78 24.30 -0.40
CA VAL A 64 -6.53 25.57 -0.25
C VAL A 64 -7.76 25.34 0.64
N ALA A 65 -8.52 24.27 0.39
CA ALA A 65 -9.70 23.92 1.20
C ALA A 65 -9.33 23.63 2.66
N ILE A 66 -8.27 22.87 2.92
CA ILE A 66 -7.78 22.59 4.28
C ILE A 66 -7.35 23.87 5.01
N ARG A 67 -6.64 24.78 4.33
CA ARG A 67 -6.26 26.07 4.91
C ARG A 67 -7.50 26.90 5.28
N LYS A 68 -8.52 26.91 4.43
CA LYS A 68 -9.79 27.60 4.71
C LYS A 68 -10.51 26.99 5.92
N ILE A 69 -10.57 25.65 6.01
CA ILE A 69 -11.13 24.93 7.17
C ILE A 69 -10.30 25.23 8.43
N SER A 70 -8.98 25.40 8.30
CA SER A 70 -8.08 25.66 9.42
C SER A 70 -8.22 27.07 9.98
N SER A 71 -8.60 28.06 9.16
CA SER A 71 -8.63 29.48 9.54
C SER A 71 -9.76 29.84 10.50
N ASP A 72 -10.87 29.09 10.51
CA ASP A 72 -12.02 29.39 11.38
C ASP A 72 -12.58 28.12 12.05
N PRO A 73 -12.09 27.81 13.27
CA PRO A 73 -12.56 26.64 14.01
C PRO A 73 -14.06 26.66 14.34
N SER A 74 -14.65 27.85 14.50
CA SER A 74 -16.03 28.00 14.93
C SER A 74 -17.06 27.65 13.85
N LYS A 75 -16.64 27.61 12.59
CA LYS A 75 -17.47 27.33 11.42
C LYS A 75 -17.31 25.91 10.86
N ARG A 76 -16.56 25.04 11.54
CA ARG A 76 -16.37 23.66 11.08
C ARG A 76 -17.59 22.81 11.40
N ASP A 77 -18.09 22.10 10.40
CA ASP A 77 -18.97 20.96 10.62
C ASP A 77 -18.18 19.73 11.14
N HIS A 78 -18.86 18.65 11.47
CA HIS A 78 -18.27 17.43 11.99
C HIS A 78 -17.19 16.85 11.06
N TYR A 79 -17.44 16.79 9.75
CA TYR A 79 -16.50 16.22 8.78
C TYR A 79 -15.29 17.10 8.55
N GLN A 80 -15.48 18.42 8.53
CA GLN A 80 -14.41 19.40 8.45
C GLN A 80 -13.51 19.35 9.69
N ASP A 81 -14.06 19.13 10.86
CA ASP A 81 -13.29 18.96 12.09
C ASP A 81 -12.48 17.66 12.09
N LEU A 82 -13.04 16.55 11.62
CA LEU A 82 -12.31 15.30 11.43
C LEU A 82 -11.16 15.44 10.43
N LEU A 83 -11.40 16.06 9.27
CA LEU A 83 -10.37 16.31 8.27
C LEU A 83 -9.25 17.20 8.82
N TYR A 84 -9.60 18.26 9.54
CA TYR A 84 -8.65 19.14 10.19
C TYR A 84 -7.79 18.41 11.23
N LYS A 85 -8.40 17.61 12.09
CA LYS A 85 -7.69 16.80 13.11
C LYS A 85 -6.72 15.82 12.46
N TYR A 86 -7.16 15.17 11.39
CA TYR A 86 -6.31 14.26 10.62
C TYR A 86 -5.11 15.00 10.01
N PHE A 87 -5.34 16.13 9.35
CA PHE A 87 -4.29 16.97 8.77
C PHE A 87 -3.28 17.44 9.81
N VAL A 88 -3.75 18.00 10.92
CA VAL A 88 -2.87 18.51 11.99
C VAL A 88 -2.07 17.38 12.64
N SER A 89 -2.67 16.22 12.87
CA SER A 89 -1.95 15.08 13.45
C SER A 89 -0.84 14.59 12.50
N SER A 90 -1.12 14.50 11.19
CA SER A 90 -0.14 14.16 10.18
C SER A 90 1.01 15.17 10.12
N ASP A 91 0.70 16.47 10.09
CA ASP A 91 1.69 17.56 10.05
C ASP A 91 2.62 17.54 11.27
N LYS A 92 2.07 17.32 12.48
CA LYS A 92 2.85 17.16 13.73
C LYS A 92 3.83 15.99 13.67
N VAL A 93 3.39 14.83 13.14
CA VAL A 93 4.28 13.69 12.97
C VAL A 93 5.46 14.04 12.08
N PHE A 94 5.20 14.67 10.93
CA PHE A 94 6.26 15.03 9.97
C PHE A 94 7.19 16.14 10.47
N LYS A 95 6.71 17.03 11.33
CA LYS A 95 7.56 18.02 12.00
C LYS A 95 8.38 17.44 13.17
N GLY A 96 8.17 16.18 13.50
CA GLY A 96 8.83 15.52 14.63
C GLY A 96 8.32 15.98 16.01
N GLU A 97 7.19 16.66 16.04
CA GLU A 97 6.56 17.18 17.24
C GLU A 97 5.70 16.14 17.95
N ASP A 98 5.29 15.09 17.24
CA ASP A 98 4.43 14.02 17.77
C ASP A 98 5.22 12.81 18.24
N LYS A 99 5.45 12.74 19.57
CA LYS A 99 6.00 11.54 20.20
C LYS A 99 4.97 10.41 20.34
N ALA A 100 3.68 10.70 20.17
CA ALA A 100 2.61 9.72 20.36
C ALA A 100 2.61 8.66 19.26
N SER A 101 2.99 8.97 18.01
CA SER A 101 3.06 7.98 16.94
C SER A 101 4.16 6.94 17.16
N LEU A 102 5.33 7.33 17.68
CA LEU A 102 6.37 6.38 18.07
C LEU A 102 5.98 5.53 19.27
N SER A 103 5.27 6.11 20.26
CA SER A 103 4.75 5.34 21.40
C SER A 103 3.65 4.35 20.96
N THR A 104 2.83 4.72 19.98
CA THR A 104 1.83 3.85 19.36
C THR A 104 2.50 2.70 18.60
N LEU A 105 3.50 2.97 17.78
CA LEU A 105 4.31 1.94 17.11
C LEU A 105 4.91 0.97 18.12
N LYS A 106 5.51 1.49 19.19
CA LYS A 106 6.08 0.66 20.26
C LYS A 106 5.03 -0.23 20.92
N ARG A 107 3.84 0.32 21.23
CA ARG A 107 2.75 -0.47 21.83
C ARG A 107 2.33 -1.63 20.93
N TRP A 108 2.12 -1.39 19.64
CA TRP A 108 1.78 -2.45 18.70
C TRP A 108 2.85 -3.55 18.63
N LEU A 109 4.13 -3.19 18.61
CA LEU A 109 5.21 -4.18 18.61
C LEU A 109 5.28 -4.98 19.92
N LEU A 110 5.01 -4.34 21.06
CA LEU A 110 4.91 -5.05 22.34
C LEU A 110 3.70 -5.99 22.38
N ASP A 111 2.57 -5.63 21.76
CA ASP A 111 1.41 -6.50 21.66
C ASP A 111 1.66 -7.67 20.69
N ILE A 112 2.37 -7.45 19.58
CA ILE A 112 2.86 -8.54 18.73
C ILE A 112 3.81 -9.47 19.47
N ASP A 113 4.67 -8.94 20.33
CA ASP A 113 5.62 -9.78 21.11
C ASP A 113 4.94 -10.70 22.11
N LYS A 114 3.73 -10.38 22.56
CA LYS A 114 2.91 -11.22 23.45
C LYS A 114 2.27 -12.43 22.76
N ILE A 115 2.31 -12.50 21.42
CA ILE A 115 1.76 -13.66 20.70
C ILE A 115 2.43 -14.93 21.18
N SER A 116 1.64 -15.89 21.64
CA SER A 116 2.09 -17.17 22.21
C SER A 116 1.66 -18.39 21.39
N ASP A 117 0.57 -18.28 20.63
CA ASP A 117 0.01 -19.39 19.85
C ASP A 117 -0.57 -18.94 18.50
N LYS A 118 -1.02 -19.90 17.70
CA LYS A 118 -1.62 -19.66 16.37
C LYS A 118 -2.90 -18.83 16.44
N LYS A 119 -3.67 -18.91 17.50
CA LYS A 119 -4.91 -18.15 17.68
C LYS A 119 -4.61 -16.68 17.95
N ASP A 120 -3.66 -16.40 18.84
CA ASP A 120 -3.17 -15.05 19.09
C ASP A 120 -2.57 -14.44 17.84
N PHE A 121 -1.82 -15.23 17.06
CA PHE A 121 -1.26 -14.78 15.79
C PHE A 121 -2.37 -14.38 14.80
N ALA A 122 -3.38 -15.23 14.61
CA ALA A 122 -4.48 -14.95 13.71
C ALA A 122 -5.29 -13.70 14.14
N ARG A 123 -5.53 -13.55 15.46
CA ARG A 123 -6.17 -12.35 16.03
C ARG A 123 -5.36 -11.10 15.71
N MET A 124 -4.06 -11.12 15.93
CA MET A 124 -3.20 -9.97 15.71
C MET A 124 -3.10 -9.59 14.23
N VAL A 125 -3.02 -10.56 13.32
CA VAL A 125 -3.07 -10.31 11.87
C VAL A 125 -4.39 -9.62 11.50
N GLY A 126 -5.52 -10.06 12.04
CA GLY A 126 -6.83 -9.43 11.82
C GLY A 126 -6.90 -7.99 12.35
N GLU A 127 -6.39 -7.74 13.56
CA GLU A 127 -6.32 -6.39 14.13
C GLU A 127 -5.45 -5.45 13.30
N ILE A 128 -4.26 -5.89 12.87
CA ILE A 128 -3.35 -5.12 12.02
C ILE A 128 -4.02 -4.77 10.69
N ASN A 129 -4.65 -5.76 10.02
CA ASN A 129 -5.34 -5.52 8.76
C ASN A 129 -6.52 -4.57 8.93
N ARG A 130 -7.28 -4.68 10.02
CA ARG A 130 -8.37 -3.74 10.35
C ARG A 130 -7.89 -2.30 10.47
N HIS A 131 -6.66 -2.08 10.93
CA HIS A 131 -6.07 -0.74 11.07
C HIS A 131 -5.24 -0.30 9.85
N GLY A 132 -5.38 -0.99 8.72
CA GLY A 132 -4.76 -0.62 7.45
C GLY A 132 -3.30 -1.03 7.26
N ALA A 133 -2.70 -1.73 8.23
CA ALA A 133 -1.39 -2.35 8.01
C ALA A 133 -1.57 -3.76 7.45
N ILE A 134 -0.74 -4.15 6.48
CA ILE A 134 -0.97 -5.36 5.69
C ILE A 134 0.10 -6.41 6.02
N PHE A 135 -0.37 -7.63 6.32
CA PHE A 135 0.52 -8.79 6.50
C PHE A 135 0.96 -9.33 5.13
N LEU A 136 0.28 -10.31 4.56
CA LEU A 136 0.56 -10.91 3.25
C LEU A 136 -0.64 -10.88 2.32
N TRP A 137 -1.85 -10.71 2.86
CA TRP A 137 -3.11 -10.68 2.15
C TRP A 137 -4.04 -9.62 2.69
N THR A 138 -5.06 -9.29 1.92
CA THR A 138 -6.19 -8.44 2.33
C THR A 138 -7.52 -9.14 2.07
N PHE A 139 -8.55 -8.65 2.78
CA PHE A 139 -9.93 -8.87 2.42
C PHE A 139 -10.56 -7.53 2.09
N ASP A 140 -10.98 -7.37 0.86
CA ASP A 140 -11.51 -6.11 0.35
C ASP A 140 -12.95 -6.28 -0.14
N PRO A 141 -13.84 -5.28 0.03
CA PRO A 141 -15.16 -5.29 -0.61
C PRO A 141 -14.98 -5.30 -2.13
N PHE A 142 -15.69 -6.18 -2.79
CA PHE A 142 -15.64 -6.35 -4.24
C PHE A 142 -17.06 -6.42 -4.81
N VAL A 143 -17.34 -5.64 -5.86
CA VAL A 143 -18.63 -5.67 -6.53
C VAL A 143 -18.76 -6.97 -7.30
N ASP A 144 -19.83 -7.73 -7.03
CA ASP A 144 -20.13 -8.95 -7.76
C ASP A 144 -20.40 -8.64 -9.24
N ARG A 145 -19.53 -9.16 -10.13
CA ARG A 145 -19.64 -8.90 -11.57
C ARG A 145 -20.89 -9.54 -12.20
N GLN A 146 -21.44 -10.60 -11.59
CA GLN A 146 -22.68 -11.24 -12.06
C GLN A 146 -23.92 -10.52 -11.53
N TYR A 147 -23.85 -10.03 -10.31
CA TYR A 147 -24.95 -9.33 -9.63
C TYR A 147 -24.45 -8.04 -9.01
N SER A 148 -24.34 -6.98 -9.82
CA SER A 148 -23.73 -5.70 -9.45
C SER A 148 -24.30 -5.00 -8.22
N LYS A 149 -25.47 -5.42 -7.74
CA LYS A 149 -26.08 -4.96 -6.48
C LYS A 149 -25.48 -5.62 -5.24
N ASN A 150 -24.75 -6.73 -5.42
CA ASN A 150 -24.14 -7.48 -4.33
C ASN A 150 -22.69 -7.08 -4.16
N THR A 151 -22.25 -7.02 -2.91
CA THR A 151 -20.85 -6.87 -2.56
C THR A 151 -20.36 -8.20 -1.97
N LEU A 152 -19.28 -8.72 -2.51
CA LEU A 152 -18.58 -9.90 -2.02
C LEU A 152 -17.38 -9.47 -1.19
N LEU A 153 -16.86 -10.37 -0.37
CA LEU A 153 -15.57 -10.20 0.28
C LEU A 153 -14.50 -10.87 -0.59
N LYS A 154 -13.62 -10.06 -1.16
CA LYS A 154 -12.51 -10.54 -1.99
C LYS A 154 -11.30 -10.86 -1.13
N PHE A 155 -10.81 -12.09 -1.20
CA PHE A 155 -9.52 -12.50 -0.69
C PHE A 155 -8.49 -12.42 -1.80
N GLY A 156 -7.49 -11.58 -1.60
CA GLY A 156 -6.51 -11.34 -2.64
C GLY A 156 -5.36 -10.44 -2.19
N GLY A 157 -4.57 -9.97 -3.18
CA GLY A 157 -3.48 -9.02 -2.94
C GLY A 157 -2.32 -9.63 -2.15
N TYR A 158 -1.39 -10.29 -2.83
CA TYR A 158 -0.15 -10.70 -2.19
C TYR A 158 0.75 -9.48 -1.98
N HIS A 159 0.87 -9.07 -0.73
CA HIS A 159 1.63 -7.89 -0.36
C HIS A 159 3.04 -8.27 0.08
N MET A 160 4.02 -7.91 -0.72
CA MET A 160 5.44 -8.14 -0.47
C MET A 160 6.20 -6.81 -0.42
N SER A 161 7.41 -6.82 0.14
CA SER A 161 8.26 -5.61 0.18
C SER A 161 8.82 -5.24 -1.21
N LEU A 162 9.01 -6.23 -2.07
CA LEU A 162 9.43 -6.08 -3.47
C LEU A 162 8.47 -6.84 -4.39
N ALA A 163 8.46 -6.49 -5.68
CA ALA A 163 7.79 -7.30 -6.69
C ALA A 163 8.41 -8.71 -6.76
N PRO A 164 7.59 -9.78 -6.93
CA PRO A 164 8.07 -11.17 -6.86
C PRO A 164 9.30 -11.48 -7.72
N GLY A 165 9.32 -11.00 -8.96
CA GLY A 165 10.47 -11.22 -9.86
C GLY A 165 11.79 -10.70 -9.31
N LYS A 166 11.80 -9.71 -8.41
CA LYS A 166 13.03 -9.17 -7.81
C LYS A 166 13.68 -10.13 -6.82
N TYR A 167 12.91 -11.01 -6.19
CA TYR A 167 13.43 -12.04 -5.29
C TYR A 167 14.02 -13.22 -6.05
N VAL A 168 13.39 -13.63 -7.15
CA VAL A 168 13.75 -14.83 -7.90
C VAL A 168 14.92 -14.55 -8.85
N TYR A 169 14.87 -13.46 -9.61
CA TYR A 169 15.93 -13.10 -10.55
C TYR A 169 17.03 -12.25 -9.89
N LYS A 170 17.66 -12.79 -8.84
CA LYS A 170 18.58 -12.09 -7.93
C LYS A 170 19.75 -11.39 -8.65
N ASN A 171 20.33 -12.02 -9.67
CA ASN A 171 21.44 -11.43 -10.43
C ASN A 171 21.02 -10.15 -11.17
N ARG A 172 19.83 -10.12 -11.73
CA ARG A 172 19.26 -8.96 -12.44
C ARG A 172 18.96 -7.81 -11.48
N TYR A 173 18.52 -8.10 -10.26
CA TYR A 173 18.02 -7.13 -9.29
C TYR A 173 18.93 -6.99 -8.06
N LYS A 174 20.24 -7.24 -8.23
CA LYS A 174 21.23 -7.18 -7.14
C LYS A 174 21.23 -5.84 -6.39
N LYS A 175 21.09 -4.73 -7.11
CA LYS A 175 21.05 -3.37 -6.51
C LYS A 175 19.84 -3.20 -5.61
N GLU A 176 18.68 -3.62 -6.08
CA GLU A 176 17.42 -3.52 -5.33
C GLU A 176 17.42 -4.41 -4.08
N LEU A 177 17.98 -5.62 -4.18
CA LEU A 177 18.12 -6.53 -3.04
C LEU A 177 19.11 -6.01 -1.98
N LEU A 178 20.24 -5.42 -2.39
CA LEU A 178 21.16 -4.74 -1.48
C LEU A 178 20.50 -3.52 -0.82
N GLY A 179 19.72 -2.76 -1.59
CA GLY A 179 18.92 -1.65 -1.07
C GLY A 179 17.89 -2.12 -0.05
N TYR A 180 17.24 -3.26 -0.31
CA TYR A 180 16.28 -3.87 0.61
C TYR A 180 16.94 -4.31 1.92
N LYS A 181 18.13 -4.96 1.84
CA LYS A 181 18.91 -5.32 3.03
C LYS A 181 19.27 -4.09 3.86
N LYS A 182 19.73 -3.03 3.19
CA LYS A 182 20.03 -1.76 3.87
C LYS A 182 18.80 -1.16 4.53
N TYR A 183 17.69 -1.09 3.82
CA TYR A 183 16.42 -0.58 4.32
C TYR A 183 15.94 -1.33 5.57
N TYR A 184 15.94 -2.67 5.51
CA TYR A 184 15.61 -3.54 6.64
C TYR A 184 16.47 -3.22 7.86
N ASN A 185 17.79 -3.21 7.68
CA ASN A 185 18.75 -2.99 8.76
C ASN A 185 18.63 -1.57 9.35
N ASP A 186 18.40 -0.55 8.51
CA ASP A 186 18.23 0.82 8.98
C ASP A 186 16.96 0.98 9.83
N LEU A 187 15.84 0.37 9.42
CA LEU A 187 14.59 0.40 10.21
C LEU A 187 14.73 -0.35 11.54
N THR A 188 15.21 -1.58 11.49
CA THR A 188 15.34 -2.42 12.70
C THR A 188 16.36 -1.84 13.69
N LYS A 189 17.40 -1.17 13.20
CA LYS A 189 18.38 -0.44 14.03
C LYS A 189 17.77 0.78 14.76
N VAL A 190 16.79 1.44 14.17
CA VAL A 190 16.06 2.54 14.82
C VAL A 190 15.09 2.00 15.87
N ILE A 191 14.47 0.85 15.61
CA ILE A 191 13.47 0.23 16.49
C ILE A 191 14.17 -0.80 17.40
N LYS A 192 14.89 -0.30 18.42
CA LYS A 192 15.75 -1.11 19.28
C LYS A 192 15.01 -1.98 20.31
N TYR A 193 13.72 -1.77 20.49
CA TYR A 193 12.91 -2.41 21.55
C TYR A 193 12.18 -3.67 21.09
N PHE A 194 12.49 -4.18 19.88
CA PHE A 194 11.96 -5.42 19.35
C PHE A 194 13.07 -6.27 18.75
N ASN A 195 13.00 -7.59 18.99
CA ASN A 195 13.97 -8.55 18.43
C ASN A 195 13.48 -9.10 17.09
N PHE A 196 13.84 -8.42 16.01
CA PHE A 196 13.50 -8.83 14.65
C PHE A 196 14.25 -10.08 14.20
N LEU A 197 13.74 -10.75 13.16
CA LEU A 197 14.46 -11.84 12.47
C LEU A 197 15.76 -11.32 11.83
N PRO A 198 16.74 -12.17 11.60
CA PRO A 198 17.83 -11.86 10.66
C PRO A 198 17.29 -11.58 9.26
N PHE A 199 17.85 -10.59 8.56
CA PHE A 199 17.39 -10.22 7.21
C PHE A 199 17.37 -11.41 6.23
N ASP A 200 18.40 -12.26 6.30
CA ASP A 200 18.56 -13.36 5.36
C ASP A 200 17.45 -14.42 5.53
N GLU A 201 16.91 -14.62 6.75
CA GLU A 201 15.73 -15.45 6.99
C GLU A 201 14.45 -14.84 6.40
N VAL A 202 14.28 -13.52 6.53
CA VAL A 202 13.16 -12.80 5.90
C VAL A 202 13.25 -12.92 4.38
N LEU A 203 14.43 -12.72 3.82
CA LEU A 203 14.66 -12.79 2.37
C LEU A 203 14.40 -14.19 1.83
N GLU A 204 14.83 -15.24 2.54
CA GLU A 204 14.58 -16.64 2.17
C GLU A 204 13.06 -16.92 2.12
N PHE A 205 12.36 -16.57 3.18
CA PHE A 205 10.92 -16.76 3.29
C PHE A 205 10.16 -16.00 2.19
N GLU A 206 10.46 -14.72 1.99
CA GLU A 206 9.84 -13.91 0.92
C GLU A 206 10.22 -14.42 -0.48
N THR A 207 11.41 -15.04 -0.66
CA THR A 207 11.78 -15.68 -1.93
C THR A 207 10.89 -16.89 -2.23
N LYS A 208 10.63 -17.76 -1.25
CA LYS A 208 9.71 -18.91 -1.43
C LYS A 208 8.30 -18.45 -1.78
N ILE A 209 7.80 -17.41 -1.14
CA ILE A 209 6.50 -16.80 -1.47
C ILE A 209 6.51 -16.24 -2.91
N ALA A 210 7.58 -15.54 -3.28
CA ALA A 210 7.72 -15.00 -4.64
C ALA A 210 7.73 -16.08 -5.72
N GLU A 211 8.39 -17.20 -5.47
CA GLU A 211 8.39 -18.38 -6.35
C GLU A 211 6.99 -18.97 -6.49
N ALA A 212 6.26 -19.12 -5.39
CA ALA A 212 4.86 -19.58 -5.41
C ALA A 212 3.98 -18.64 -6.26
N ILE A 213 4.12 -17.33 -6.10
CA ILE A 213 3.39 -16.35 -6.90
C ILE A 213 3.71 -16.50 -8.40
N LEU A 214 4.99 -16.51 -8.76
CA LEU A 214 5.39 -16.57 -10.18
C LEU A 214 4.99 -17.89 -10.85
N ASN A 215 5.03 -19.00 -10.11
CA ASN A 215 4.67 -20.32 -10.64
C ASN A 215 3.16 -20.47 -10.85
N HIS A 216 2.33 -19.74 -10.11
CA HIS A 216 0.88 -19.97 -10.10
C HIS A 216 0.04 -18.78 -10.58
N CYS A 217 0.59 -17.55 -10.67
CA CYS A 217 -0.18 -16.37 -11.10
C CYS A 217 -0.60 -16.40 -12.59
N SER A 218 0.02 -17.24 -13.41
CA SER A 218 -0.33 -17.41 -14.83
C SER A 218 -1.38 -18.50 -15.11
N ASN A 219 -1.80 -19.25 -14.09
CA ASN A 219 -2.78 -20.32 -14.24
C ASN A 219 -4.16 -19.79 -14.61
N LYS A 220 -4.89 -20.59 -15.43
CA LYS A 220 -6.25 -20.25 -15.90
C LYS A 220 -7.29 -20.13 -14.78
N GLU A 221 -7.06 -20.73 -13.61
CA GLU A 221 -7.89 -20.59 -12.41
C GLU A 221 -7.52 -19.30 -11.66
N ARG A 222 -7.79 -18.16 -12.29
CA ARG A 222 -7.40 -16.86 -11.67
C ARG A 222 -8.32 -16.48 -10.54
N ASP A 223 -9.61 -16.62 -10.76
CA ASP A 223 -10.63 -16.04 -9.89
C ASP A 223 -11.74 -17.05 -9.72
N ILE A 224 -12.01 -17.45 -8.50
CA ILE A 224 -13.10 -18.36 -8.16
C ILE A 224 -14.01 -17.76 -7.10
N ARG A 225 -15.29 -18.13 -7.21
CA ARG A 225 -16.27 -17.86 -6.16
C ARG A 225 -16.44 -19.14 -5.35
N ILE A 226 -16.34 -19.03 -4.04
CA ILE A 226 -16.50 -20.17 -3.13
C ILE A 226 -17.32 -19.76 -1.90
N THR A 227 -17.89 -20.75 -1.21
CA THR A 227 -18.52 -20.53 0.08
C THR A 227 -17.46 -20.30 1.18
N LEU A 228 -17.89 -19.77 2.32
CA LEU A 228 -17.02 -19.66 3.49
C LEU A 228 -16.51 -21.03 3.96
N ASP A 229 -17.38 -22.04 3.96
CA ASP A 229 -17.02 -23.40 4.38
C ASP A 229 -15.97 -24.01 3.47
N GLU A 230 -16.10 -23.84 2.16
CA GLU A 230 -15.09 -24.25 1.19
C GLU A 230 -13.77 -23.50 1.39
N PHE A 231 -13.82 -22.20 1.71
CA PHE A 231 -12.62 -21.41 2.03
C PHE A 231 -11.91 -21.97 3.27
N LEU A 232 -12.64 -22.18 4.35
CA LEU A 232 -12.11 -22.71 5.61
C LEU A 232 -11.52 -24.11 5.44
N SER A 233 -12.18 -24.95 4.63
CA SER A 233 -11.70 -26.29 4.30
C SER A 233 -10.43 -26.27 3.44
N ARG A 234 -10.32 -25.32 2.51
CA ARG A 234 -9.20 -25.22 1.58
C ARG A 234 -7.93 -24.65 2.22
N TYR A 235 -8.09 -23.72 3.16
CA TYR A 235 -6.98 -22.99 3.81
C TYR A 235 -6.89 -23.31 5.29
N GLN A 236 -6.74 -24.59 5.61
CA GLN A 236 -6.50 -25.07 6.97
C GLN A 236 -5.11 -24.62 7.47
N GLY A 237 -4.91 -24.64 8.78
CA GLY A 237 -3.62 -24.25 9.38
C GLY A 237 -3.58 -22.81 9.92
N PHE A 238 -4.53 -21.96 9.51
CA PHE A 238 -4.69 -20.61 10.04
C PHE A 238 -6.08 -20.45 10.67
N ASP A 239 -6.18 -19.82 11.86
CA ASP A 239 -7.47 -19.62 12.55
C ASP A 239 -8.26 -18.45 11.94
N TRP A 240 -8.91 -18.73 10.81
CA TRP A 240 -9.70 -17.76 10.08
C TRP A 240 -10.87 -17.18 10.87
N ILE A 241 -11.49 -17.99 11.75
CA ILE A 241 -12.63 -17.53 12.55
C ILE A 241 -12.18 -16.44 13.52
N THR A 242 -11.04 -16.66 14.20
CA THR A 242 -10.45 -15.64 15.07
C THR A 242 -9.99 -14.41 14.28
N TYR A 243 -9.40 -14.60 13.11
CA TYR A 243 -9.01 -13.51 12.21
C TYR A 243 -10.21 -12.65 11.79
N PHE A 244 -11.30 -13.26 11.28
CA PHE A 244 -12.49 -12.50 10.84
C PHE A 244 -13.15 -11.72 11.97
N LYS A 245 -13.20 -12.31 13.18
CA LYS A 245 -13.67 -11.61 14.38
C LYS A 245 -12.83 -10.37 14.69
N ALA A 246 -11.51 -10.48 14.61
CA ALA A 246 -10.58 -9.39 14.87
C ALA A 246 -10.63 -8.31 13.77
N LEU A 247 -10.75 -8.72 12.50
CA LEU A 247 -10.96 -7.84 11.36
C LEU A 247 -12.28 -7.05 11.47
N ASN A 248 -13.22 -7.54 12.32
CA ASN A 248 -14.53 -6.94 12.56
C ASN A 248 -15.40 -6.84 11.30
N VAL A 249 -15.25 -7.78 10.38
CA VAL A 249 -16.15 -7.91 9.23
C VAL A 249 -17.51 -8.43 9.74
N LYS A 250 -18.54 -7.65 9.50
CA LYS A 250 -19.92 -8.02 9.82
C LYS A 250 -20.64 -8.37 8.51
N ASN A 251 -21.48 -9.40 8.55
CA ASN A 251 -22.33 -9.77 7.42
C ASN A 251 -21.54 -10.07 6.12
N TYR A 252 -20.40 -10.74 6.24
CA TYR A 252 -19.76 -11.30 5.04
C TYR A 252 -20.71 -12.35 4.44
N SER A 253 -20.94 -12.23 3.14
CA SER A 253 -21.80 -13.18 2.43
C SER A 253 -21.19 -14.57 2.50
N ASP A 254 -22.02 -15.61 2.43
CA ASP A 254 -21.55 -17.01 2.38
C ASP A 254 -20.67 -17.29 1.14
N ASN A 255 -20.47 -16.27 0.29
CA ASN A 255 -19.66 -16.37 -0.90
C ASN A 255 -18.48 -15.39 -0.84
N LEU A 256 -17.29 -15.94 -1.02
CA LEU A 256 -16.04 -15.20 -1.13
C LEU A 256 -15.58 -15.21 -2.60
N PHE A 257 -14.86 -14.17 -2.97
CA PHE A 257 -14.17 -14.09 -4.24
C PHE A 257 -12.67 -14.25 -4.01
N LEU A 258 -12.06 -15.28 -4.59
CA LEU A 258 -10.64 -15.58 -4.43
C LEU A 258 -9.89 -15.25 -5.70
N GLU A 259 -8.87 -14.44 -5.58
CA GLU A 259 -7.86 -14.25 -6.63
C GLU A 259 -6.73 -15.29 -6.45
N TYR A 260 -6.35 -15.95 -7.51
CA TYR A 260 -5.21 -16.87 -7.54
C TYR A 260 -5.18 -17.92 -6.41
N PRO A 261 -6.20 -18.77 -6.27
CA PRO A 261 -6.34 -19.70 -5.14
C PRO A 261 -5.13 -20.61 -4.93
N LYS A 262 -4.44 -21.03 -5.98
CA LYS A 262 -3.24 -21.87 -5.87
C LYS A 262 -2.04 -21.12 -5.28
N VAL A 263 -1.91 -19.84 -5.57
CA VAL A 263 -0.86 -19.00 -4.96
C VAL A 263 -0.99 -19.02 -3.44
N TYR A 264 -2.20 -18.84 -2.92
CA TYR A 264 -2.42 -18.85 -1.48
C TYR A 264 -2.23 -20.21 -0.84
N GLN A 265 -2.59 -21.30 -1.51
CA GLN A 265 -2.30 -22.65 -1.03
C GLN A 265 -0.79 -22.85 -0.81
N GLU A 266 0.03 -22.39 -1.75
CA GLU A 266 1.49 -22.47 -1.61
C GLU A 266 2.03 -21.50 -0.55
N ILE A 267 1.50 -20.27 -0.44
CA ILE A 267 1.87 -19.35 0.63
C ILE A 267 1.61 -19.97 2.01
N PHE A 268 0.46 -20.61 2.21
CA PHE A 268 0.15 -21.26 3.49
C PHE A 268 1.05 -22.45 3.78
N LYS A 269 1.43 -23.24 2.76
CA LYS A 269 2.43 -24.31 2.93
C LYS A 269 3.77 -23.74 3.42
N VAL A 270 4.25 -22.64 2.79
CA VAL A 270 5.48 -21.96 3.20
C VAL A 270 5.37 -21.41 4.63
N MET A 271 4.20 -20.91 5.03
CA MET A 271 3.96 -20.44 6.39
C MET A 271 3.94 -21.59 7.41
N ASP A 272 3.39 -22.73 7.04
CA ASP A 272 3.31 -23.92 7.94
C ASP A 272 4.70 -24.53 8.23
N GLU A 273 5.72 -24.23 7.42
CA GLU A 273 7.13 -24.57 7.73
C GLU A 273 7.69 -23.78 8.93
N LYS A 274 6.99 -22.74 9.38
CA LYS A 274 7.46 -21.82 10.43
C LYS A 274 6.61 -21.97 11.70
N ASP A 275 7.28 -21.93 12.85
CA ASP A 275 6.59 -21.86 14.13
C ASP A 275 5.97 -20.46 14.40
N THR A 276 5.12 -20.41 15.41
CA THR A 276 4.43 -19.16 15.78
C THR A 276 5.41 -18.08 16.26
N MET A 277 6.53 -18.47 16.88
CA MET A 277 7.55 -17.52 17.35
C MET A 277 8.29 -16.85 16.20
N TRP A 278 8.55 -17.60 15.13
CA TRP A 278 9.10 -17.05 13.89
C TRP A 278 8.09 -16.14 13.19
N LEU A 279 6.85 -16.62 13.03
CA LEU A 279 5.79 -15.89 12.34
C LEU A 279 5.47 -14.54 13.01
N LYS A 280 5.46 -14.47 14.36
CA LYS A 280 5.24 -13.20 15.05
C LYS A 280 6.33 -12.17 14.76
N LYS A 281 7.59 -12.60 14.66
CA LYS A 281 8.71 -11.69 14.31
C LYS A 281 8.61 -11.22 12.86
N TYR A 282 8.17 -12.09 11.95
CA TYR A 282 7.89 -11.71 10.59
C TYR A 282 6.69 -10.74 10.50
N LEU A 283 5.63 -10.98 11.27
CA LEU A 283 4.49 -10.05 11.40
C LEU A 283 4.94 -8.66 11.87
N ALA A 284 5.82 -8.60 12.86
CA ALA A 284 6.39 -7.33 13.33
C ALA A 284 7.14 -6.59 12.22
N TRP A 285 7.93 -7.31 11.41
CA TRP A 285 8.56 -6.72 10.22
C TRP A 285 7.53 -6.19 9.23
N ARG A 286 6.52 -6.97 8.88
CA ARG A 286 5.46 -6.55 7.96
C ARG A 286 4.71 -5.33 8.45
N PHE A 287 4.39 -5.30 9.75
CA PHE A 287 3.77 -4.16 10.40
C PHE A 287 4.64 -2.90 10.30
N VAL A 288 5.90 -2.98 10.71
CA VAL A 288 6.84 -1.85 10.61
C VAL A 288 6.98 -1.36 9.17
N ASN A 289 7.14 -2.27 8.21
CA ASN A 289 7.25 -1.92 6.79
C ASN A 289 6.01 -1.17 6.27
N SER A 290 4.81 -1.56 6.72
CA SER A 290 3.56 -0.90 6.32
C SER A 290 3.42 0.52 6.89
N VAL A 291 3.89 0.76 8.13
CA VAL A 291 3.66 2.02 8.83
C VAL A 291 4.87 2.97 8.86
N ALA A 292 6.05 2.52 8.43
CA ALA A 292 7.30 3.29 8.52
C ALA A 292 7.19 4.67 7.87
N LYS A 293 6.51 4.77 6.75
CA LYS A 293 6.32 6.03 6.01
C LYS A 293 5.48 7.07 6.77
N TYR A 294 4.72 6.63 7.79
CA TYR A 294 3.81 7.49 8.57
C TYR A 294 4.25 7.72 10.02
N ALA A 295 5.20 6.94 10.53
CA ALA A 295 5.44 6.86 11.96
C ALA A 295 6.36 7.97 12.51
N SER A 296 7.32 8.45 11.73
CA SER A 296 8.18 9.60 12.09
C SER A 296 8.98 10.09 10.89
N PRO A 297 9.54 11.34 10.92
CA PRO A 297 10.39 11.85 9.87
C PRO A 297 11.58 10.93 9.56
N LYS A 298 12.20 10.36 10.59
CA LYS A 298 13.33 9.45 10.44
C LYS A 298 12.96 8.15 9.74
N LEU A 299 11.86 7.49 10.16
CA LEU A 299 11.39 6.26 9.54
C LEU A 299 10.88 6.52 8.12
N ASN A 300 10.21 7.63 7.89
CA ASN A 300 9.80 8.10 6.57
C ASN A 300 11.02 8.31 5.65
N SER A 301 12.07 8.98 6.11
CA SER A 301 13.29 9.21 5.33
C SER A 301 13.98 7.89 4.93
N ILE A 302 14.02 6.90 5.83
CA ILE A 302 14.55 5.56 5.52
C ILE A 302 13.67 4.87 4.48
N HIS A 303 12.35 4.91 4.65
CA HIS A 303 11.38 4.35 3.70
C HIS A 303 11.53 5.01 2.31
N HIS A 304 11.57 6.34 2.26
CA HIS A 304 11.75 7.10 1.03
C HIS A 304 13.06 6.75 0.32
N SER A 305 14.17 6.65 1.07
CA SER A 305 15.48 6.31 0.49
C SER A 305 15.50 4.96 -0.21
N PHE A 306 14.64 4.03 0.19
CA PHE A 306 14.52 2.74 -0.46
C PHE A 306 13.47 2.75 -1.57
N TYR A 307 12.20 3.04 -1.25
CA TYR A 307 11.09 2.89 -2.21
C TYR A 307 11.15 3.90 -3.36
N TRP A 308 11.65 5.10 -3.11
CA TRP A 308 11.72 6.13 -4.14
C TRP A 308 13.08 6.18 -4.84
N LYS A 309 14.19 6.28 -4.08
CA LYS A 309 15.51 6.41 -4.70
C LYS A 309 16.02 5.10 -5.31
N VAL A 310 15.84 3.97 -4.61
CA VAL A 310 16.37 2.68 -5.10
C VAL A 310 15.41 2.03 -6.08
N LEU A 311 14.11 1.94 -5.76
CA LEU A 311 13.16 1.19 -6.58
C LEU A 311 12.61 2.02 -7.75
N LYS A 312 12.24 3.29 -7.51
CA LYS A 312 11.69 4.19 -8.53
C LYS A 312 12.72 5.10 -9.18
N ARG A 313 13.97 5.13 -8.67
CA ARG A 313 15.06 5.99 -9.14
C ARG A 313 14.74 7.48 -9.11
N GLN A 314 13.95 7.90 -8.13
CA GLN A 314 13.55 9.29 -7.90
C GLN A 314 14.40 9.88 -6.78
N ASP A 315 15.17 10.93 -7.07
CA ASP A 315 16.10 11.54 -6.10
C ASP A 315 15.45 12.62 -5.24
N ILE A 316 14.36 13.23 -5.70
CA ILE A 316 13.72 14.36 -5.02
C ILE A 316 12.51 13.89 -4.24
N PHE A 317 12.52 14.19 -2.94
CA PHE A 317 11.37 14.00 -2.05
C PHE A 317 10.51 15.27 -2.06
N LYS A 318 9.29 15.16 -2.56
CA LYS A 318 8.30 16.21 -2.43
C LYS A 318 7.52 15.98 -1.14
N TYR A 319 7.88 16.70 -0.08
CA TYR A 319 7.04 16.74 1.12
C TYR A 319 5.78 17.53 0.81
N ILE A 320 4.64 16.89 0.93
CA ILE A 320 3.33 17.52 0.85
C ILE A 320 2.69 17.38 2.22
N PRO A 321 2.42 18.47 2.96
CA PRO A 321 1.68 18.41 4.20
C PRO A 321 0.34 17.69 3.97
N GLY A 322 0.04 16.64 4.77
CA GLY A 322 -1.16 15.84 4.57
C GLY A 322 -1.07 14.81 3.44
N TYR A 323 0.13 14.47 2.95
CA TYR A 323 0.36 13.49 1.86
C TYR A 323 -0.40 12.16 2.07
N ASN A 324 -0.57 11.75 3.32
CA ASN A 324 -1.36 10.58 3.68
C ASN A 324 -2.85 10.67 3.30
N LEU A 325 -3.37 11.85 2.98
CA LEU A 325 -4.74 12.03 2.48
C LEU A 325 -4.90 11.52 1.04
N PHE A 326 -3.81 11.36 0.30
CA PHE A 326 -3.82 11.07 -1.14
C PHE A 326 -3.40 9.62 -1.49
N GLU A 327 -2.78 8.89 -0.56
CA GLU A 327 -2.30 7.52 -0.83
C GLU A 327 -3.37 6.43 -0.78
N TYR A 328 -4.61 6.74 -0.39
CA TYR A 328 -5.74 5.80 -0.32
C TYR A 328 -6.65 5.86 -1.57
N ARG A 329 -6.06 5.97 -2.75
CA ARG A 329 -6.78 5.76 -4.02
C ARG A 329 -6.42 4.47 -4.71
#